data_41e0fbe693f564f06cfe6a31be0c7627
#
_entry.id   41e0fbe693f564f06cfe6a31be0c7627
#
_cell.length_a   1.000
_cell.length_b   1.000
_cell.length_c   1.000
_cell.angle_alpha   90.00
_cell.angle_beta   90.00
_cell.angle_gamma   90.00
#
_symmetry.space_group_name_H-M   'P 1'
#
loop_
_entity.id
_entity.type
_entity.pdbx_description
1 polymer ?
#
loop_
_entity_poly.entity_id
_entity_poly.type
_entity_poly.pdbx_seq_one_letter_code
_entity_poly.pdbx_strand_id
1 'polypeptide(L)'
;KRFDNLYVLAASQTRDKDALTKEGVEKVLKDLADDGFDFIVCDSPAGIEKGAFLAMYFADKAIVVVNPEVSSVRDSDRILGLLASKTHRAEQGSGDVAAYLLLTRYSPQRVENGEMLSIADVEEVLGLKTLGVVPESGDVLNASNKGEPVIMDGESNAGQAYDDAVARLLGEDRPMRFTTIEKKGFFSKLFGG
;
A
#
# COMPACT_ATOMS: atom_id res chain seq x y z
N LYS A 1 20.18 -3.04 -9.36
CA LYS A 1 19.70 -4.30 -9.96
C LYS A 1 18.57 -3.93 -10.91
N ARG A 2 18.65 -4.25 -12.19
CA ARG A 2 17.56 -4.00 -13.14
C ARG A 2 16.61 -5.19 -13.07
N PHE A 3 15.34 -4.90 -12.99
CA PHE A 3 14.28 -5.88 -13.15
C PHE A 3 13.82 -5.81 -14.61
N ASP A 4 13.71 -6.95 -15.28
CA ASP A 4 13.46 -6.98 -16.73
C ASP A 4 12.07 -6.45 -17.12
N ASN A 5 11.10 -6.50 -16.19
CA ASN A 5 9.70 -6.11 -16.43
C ASN A 5 9.25 -4.92 -15.57
N LEU A 6 10.19 -4.16 -14.99
CA LEU A 6 9.86 -2.98 -14.19
C LEU A 6 10.46 -1.72 -14.83
N TYR A 7 9.59 -0.76 -15.12
CA TYR A 7 9.93 0.54 -15.67
C TYR A 7 9.52 1.62 -14.67
N VAL A 8 10.29 2.70 -14.61
CA VAL A 8 10.01 3.84 -13.74
C VAL A 8 9.91 5.10 -14.60
N LEU A 9 8.72 5.69 -14.62
CA LEU A 9 8.52 7.02 -15.17
C LEU A 9 8.64 8.04 -14.06
N ALA A 10 9.81 8.66 -13.94
CA ALA A 10 10.08 9.64 -12.91
C ALA A 10 9.38 10.97 -13.21
N ALA A 11 8.78 11.58 -12.17
CA ALA A 11 8.24 12.92 -12.27
C ALA A 11 9.37 13.95 -12.51
N SER A 12 9.07 15.02 -13.24
CA SER A 12 10.02 16.13 -13.46
C SER A 12 10.31 16.82 -12.12
N GLN A 13 11.60 16.98 -11.82
CA GLN A 13 12.06 17.76 -10.65
C GLN A 13 12.11 19.27 -10.92
N THR A 14 12.00 19.69 -12.18
CA THR A 14 12.20 21.09 -12.61
C THR A 14 10.92 21.80 -13.06
N ARG A 15 9.82 21.05 -13.23
CA ARG A 15 8.52 21.63 -13.59
C ARG A 15 7.63 21.71 -12.36
N ASP A 16 6.87 22.78 -12.28
CA ASP A 16 5.89 23.00 -11.23
C ASP A 16 4.81 21.91 -11.27
N LYS A 17 4.28 21.54 -10.09
CA LYS A 17 3.18 20.57 -9.93
C LYS A 17 1.93 20.97 -10.75
N ASP A 18 1.80 22.25 -11.09
CA ASP A 18 0.71 22.78 -11.92
C ASP A 18 0.80 22.40 -13.39
N ALA A 19 1.94 21.90 -13.86
CA ALA A 19 2.09 21.41 -15.22
C ALA A 19 1.33 20.10 -15.52
N LEU A 20 0.92 19.35 -14.48
CA LEU A 20 0.11 18.15 -14.63
C LEU A 20 -1.36 18.52 -14.86
N THR A 21 -1.93 18.00 -15.96
CA THR A 21 -3.36 18.12 -16.28
C THR A 21 -4.01 16.74 -16.35
N LYS A 22 -5.34 16.67 -16.18
CA LYS A 22 -6.09 15.42 -16.34
C LYS A 22 -5.84 14.79 -17.71
N GLU A 23 -5.91 15.58 -18.77
CA GLU A 23 -5.74 15.15 -20.17
C GLU A 23 -4.32 14.62 -20.43
N GLY A 24 -3.31 15.25 -19.81
CA GLY A 24 -1.92 14.80 -19.89
C GLY A 24 -1.69 13.45 -19.22
N VAL A 25 -2.28 13.26 -18.03
CA VAL A 25 -2.22 11.98 -17.30
C VAL A 25 -2.97 10.89 -18.05
N GLU A 26 -4.19 11.17 -18.53
CA GLU A 26 -4.99 10.24 -19.33
C GLU A 26 -4.23 9.75 -20.55
N LYS A 27 -3.61 10.69 -21.29
CA LYS A 27 -2.79 10.34 -22.47
C LYS A 27 -1.65 9.40 -22.11
N VAL A 28 -0.89 9.70 -21.05
CA VAL A 28 0.23 8.85 -20.62
C VAL A 28 -0.24 7.46 -20.22
N LEU A 29 -1.34 7.36 -19.44
CA LEU A 29 -1.88 6.06 -19.03
C LEU A 29 -2.35 5.24 -20.23
N LYS A 30 -2.99 5.91 -21.21
CA LYS A 30 -3.41 5.25 -22.44
C LYS A 30 -2.23 4.78 -23.28
N ASP A 31 -1.23 5.63 -23.49
CA ASP A 31 -0.02 5.28 -24.24
C ASP A 31 0.68 4.05 -23.60
N LEU A 32 0.78 4.00 -22.26
CA LEU A 32 1.36 2.86 -21.54
C LEU A 32 0.52 1.59 -21.68
N ALA A 33 -0.82 1.69 -21.65
CA ALA A 33 -1.69 0.55 -21.85
C ALA A 33 -1.59 0.01 -23.30
N ASP A 34 -1.49 0.91 -24.29
CA ASP A 34 -1.32 0.56 -25.71
C ASP A 34 0.07 -0.10 -25.96
N ASP A 35 1.11 0.28 -25.16
CA ASP A 35 2.43 -0.34 -25.16
C ASP A 35 2.46 -1.74 -24.49
N GLY A 36 1.34 -2.21 -23.92
CA GLY A 36 1.17 -3.56 -23.40
C GLY A 36 1.60 -3.75 -21.93
N PHE A 37 1.60 -2.69 -21.13
CA PHE A 37 1.80 -2.82 -19.69
C PHE A 37 0.57 -3.42 -19.01
N ASP A 38 0.74 -4.54 -18.29
CA ASP A 38 -0.33 -5.19 -17.54
C ASP A 38 -0.75 -4.40 -16.30
N PHE A 39 0.22 -3.69 -15.67
CA PHE A 39 0.01 -2.88 -14.48
C PHE A 39 0.69 -1.53 -14.62
N ILE A 40 -0.04 -0.47 -14.28
CA ILE A 40 0.47 0.88 -14.16
C ILE A 40 0.24 1.33 -12.71
N VAL A 41 1.32 1.48 -11.96
CA VAL A 41 1.26 1.89 -10.54
C VAL A 41 1.54 3.38 -10.43
N CYS A 42 0.53 4.14 -10.02
CA CYS A 42 0.67 5.56 -9.74
C CYS A 42 1.06 5.75 -8.27
N ASP A 43 2.33 6.10 -8.01
CA ASP A 43 2.78 6.48 -6.66
C ASP A 43 2.20 7.84 -6.32
N SER A 44 1.32 7.86 -5.32
CA SER A 44 0.62 9.07 -4.89
C SER A 44 1.33 9.71 -3.70
N PRO A 45 1.61 11.02 -3.74
CA PRO A 45 2.05 11.72 -2.55
C PRO A 45 0.99 11.65 -1.45
N ALA A 46 1.40 11.75 -0.19
CA ALA A 46 0.47 11.86 0.94
C ALA A 46 -0.41 13.11 0.81
N GLY A 47 -1.65 13.01 1.30
CA GLY A 47 -2.59 14.13 1.32
C GLY A 47 -3.57 14.13 0.14
N ILE A 48 -4.25 15.27 -0.02
CA ILE A 48 -5.37 15.45 -0.97
C ILE A 48 -5.09 16.54 -2.01
N GLU A 49 -3.85 16.97 -2.14
CA GLU A 49 -3.44 17.99 -3.10
C GLU A 49 -3.58 17.50 -4.56
N LYS A 50 -3.44 18.43 -5.50
CA LYS A 50 -3.60 18.17 -6.95
C LYS A 50 -2.82 16.95 -7.46
N GLY A 51 -1.59 16.75 -7.00
CA GLY A 51 -0.77 15.59 -7.40
C GLY A 51 -1.35 14.25 -6.93
N ALA A 52 -1.76 14.17 -5.66
CA ALA A 52 -2.44 13.00 -5.11
C ALA A 52 -3.77 12.74 -5.83
N PHE A 53 -4.55 13.79 -6.07
CA PHE A 53 -5.80 13.69 -6.80
C PHE A 53 -5.61 13.13 -8.21
N LEU A 54 -4.63 13.63 -8.97
CA LEU A 54 -4.39 13.15 -10.34
C LEU A 54 -3.90 11.70 -10.39
N ALA A 55 -3.14 11.24 -9.38
CA ALA A 55 -2.72 9.84 -9.27
C ALA A 55 -3.93 8.91 -9.05
N MET A 56 -4.96 9.36 -8.32
CA MET A 56 -6.16 8.58 -8.02
C MET A 56 -7.23 8.65 -9.12
N TYR A 57 -7.25 9.73 -9.90
CA TYR A 57 -8.40 10.09 -10.74
C TYR A 57 -8.78 9.01 -11.76
N PHE A 58 -7.79 8.36 -12.39
CA PHE A 58 -8.00 7.30 -13.36
C PHE A 58 -7.83 5.88 -12.82
N ALA A 59 -7.72 5.74 -11.49
CA ALA A 59 -7.45 4.44 -10.89
C ALA A 59 -8.61 3.46 -11.07
N ASP A 60 -8.30 2.20 -11.42
CA ASP A 60 -9.22 1.07 -11.35
C ASP A 60 -9.22 0.43 -9.98
N LYS A 61 -8.04 0.41 -9.35
CA LYS A 61 -7.81 -0.12 -8.02
C LYS A 61 -7.00 0.86 -7.20
N ALA A 62 -7.27 0.93 -5.91
CA ALA A 62 -6.51 1.74 -4.96
C ALA A 62 -6.01 0.86 -3.81
N ILE A 63 -4.74 1.00 -3.45
CA ILE A 63 -4.17 0.41 -2.25
C ILE A 63 -3.96 1.55 -1.25
N VAL A 64 -4.78 1.56 -0.20
CA VAL A 64 -4.70 2.55 0.87
C VAL A 64 -3.73 2.04 1.92
N VAL A 65 -2.55 2.67 1.96
CA VAL A 65 -1.47 2.28 2.88
C VAL A 65 -1.60 3.06 4.17
N VAL A 66 -1.78 2.36 5.28
CA VAL A 66 -2.14 2.94 6.58
C VAL A 66 -1.23 2.42 7.68
N ASN A 67 -0.69 3.34 8.50
CA ASN A 67 -0.22 2.97 9.83
C ASN A 67 -1.45 2.87 10.76
N PRO A 68 -1.58 1.86 11.61
CA PRO A 68 -2.74 1.69 12.48
C PRO A 68 -2.71 2.67 13.67
N GLU A 69 -2.77 3.95 13.34
CA GLU A 69 -2.80 5.09 14.25
C GLU A 69 -3.99 5.99 13.90
N VAL A 70 -4.63 6.60 14.89
CA VAL A 70 -5.87 7.38 14.72
C VAL A 70 -5.74 8.46 13.64
N SER A 71 -4.61 9.17 13.60
CA SER A 71 -4.36 10.23 12.61
C SER A 71 -4.31 9.68 11.19
N SER A 72 -3.57 8.59 10.99
CA SER A 72 -3.41 7.95 9.68
C SER A 72 -4.75 7.38 9.17
N VAL A 73 -5.54 6.77 10.05
CA VAL A 73 -6.87 6.26 9.71
C VAL A 73 -7.83 7.38 9.29
N ARG A 74 -7.84 8.51 10.01
CA ARG A 74 -8.66 9.68 9.64
C ARG A 74 -8.28 10.29 8.30
N ASP A 75 -6.98 10.37 8.01
CA ASP A 75 -6.52 10.89 6.72
C ASP A 75 -6.89 9.92 5.59
N SER A 76 -6.83 8.63 5.84
CA SER A 76 -7.24 7.58 4.89
C SER A 76 -8.74 7.61 4.60
N ASP A 77 -9.59 7.85 5.60
CA ASP A 77 -11.04 8.01 5.42
C ASP A 77 -11.38 9.17 4.46
N ARG A 78 -10.65 10.30 4.57
CA ARG A 78 -10.81 11.41 3.61
C ARG A 78 -10.43 11.01 2.18
N ILE A 79 -9.37 10.23 2.01
CA ILE A 79 -8.96 9.71 0.68
C ILE A 79 -10.04 8.82 0.10
N LEU A 80 -10.65 7.94 0.92
CA LEU A 80 -11.75 7.08 0.49
C LEU A 80 -12.97 7.90 0.03
N GLY A 81 -13.30 8.99 0.73
CA GLY A 81 -14.33 9.91 0.29
C GLY A 81 -14.06 10.53 -1.09
N LEU A 82 -12.78 10.84 -1.39
CA LEU A 82 -12.39 11.34 -2.72
C LEU A 82 -12.44 10.23 -3.79
N LEU A 83 -11.99 9.03 -3.47
CA LEU A 83 -12.06 7.88 -4.37
C LEU A 83 -13.52 7.56 -4.76
N ALA A 84 -14.44 7.66 -3.81
CA ALA A 84 -15.85 7.40 -4.05
C ALA A 84 -16.57 8.50 -4.86
N SER A 85 -16.08 9.76 -4.81
CA SER A 85 -16.86 10.90 -5.34
C SER A 85 -16.17 11.72 -6.43
N LYS A 86 -14.86 11.60 -6.60
CA LYS A 86 -14.06 12.51 -7.42
C LYS A 86 -13.18 11.83 -8.47
N THR A 87 -13.29 10.52 -8.63
CA THR A 87 -12.57 9.78 -9.66
C THR A 87 -13.30 9.85 -11.02
N HIS A 88 -12.58 9.54 -12.09
CA HIS A 88 -13.18 9.45 -13.43
C HIS A 88 -14.35 8.44 -13.45
N ARG A 89 -14.20 7.31 -12.77
CA ARG A 89 -15.26 6.29 -12.67
C ARG A 89 -16.51 6.84 -11.98
N ALA A 90 -16.34 7.56 -10.87
CA ALA A 90 -17.44 8.20 -10.15
C ALA A 90 -18.14 9.26 -11.00
N GLU A 91 -17.39 10.11 -11.71
CA GLU A 91 -17.94 11.16 -12.58
C GLU A 91 -18.69 10.56 -13.80
N GLN A 92 -18.26 9.41 -14.30
CA GLN A 92 -18.89 8.71 -15.42
C GLN A 92 -20.03 7.76 -15.00
N GLY A 93 -20.24 7.55 -13.71
CA GLY A 93 -21.21 6.58 -13.21
C GLY A 93 -20.87 5.12 -13.58
N SER A 94 -19.58 4.83 -13.84
CA SER A 94 -19.10 3.51 -14.26
C SER A 94 -18.69 2.60 -13.09
N GLY A 95 -19.14 2.92 -11.87
CA GLY A 95 -18.90 2.16 -10.65
C GLY A 95 -17.76 2.71 -9.81
N ASP A 96 -17.50 2.05 -8.68
CA ASP A 96 -16.52 2.48 -7.70
C ASP A 96 -15.11 1.98 -8.05
N VAL A 97 -14.10 2.69 -7.56
CA VAL A 97 -12.72 2.21 -7.53
C VAL A 97 -12.60 1.10 -6.48
N ALA A 98 -12.07 -0.06 -6.85
CA ALA A 98 -11.84 -1.15 -5.92
C ALA A 98 -10.71 -0.76 -4.94
N ALA A 99 -11.05 -0.49 -3.69
CA ALA A 99 -10.10 -0.09 -2.66
C ALA A 99 -9.73 -1.24 -1.74
N TYR A 100 -8.45 -1.32 -1.39
CA TYR A 100 -7.87 -2.34 -0.51
C TYR A 100 -7.03 -1.67 0.58
N LEU A 101 -7.01 -2.27 1.76
CA LEU A 101 -6.23 -1.79 2.90
C LEU A 101 -4.89 -2.54 3.00
N LEU A 102 -3.78 -1.82 3.04
CA LEU A 102 -2.47 -2.36 3.38
C LEU A 102 -1.99 -1.72 4.68
N LEU A 103 -1.99 -2.50 5.76
CA LEU A 103 -1.45 -2.04 7.04
C LEU A 103 0.06 -2.17 7.04
N THR A 104 0.76 -1.14 7.51
CA THR A 104 2.22 -1.12 7.61
C THR A 104 2.65 -0.75 9.03
N ARG A 105 3.89 -1.12 9.40
CA ARG A 105 4.45 -0.91 10.74
C ARG A 105 3.58 -1.50 11.86
N TYR A 106 2.92 -2.61 11.55
CA TYR A 106 2.04 -3.29 12.49
C TYR A 106 2.85 -4.00 13.59
N SER A 107 2.41 -3.85 14.82
CA SER A 107 2.99 -4.54 15.97
C SER A 107 1.89 -5.15 16.84
N PRO A 108 1.73 -6.48 16.83
CA PRO A 108 0.76 -7.15 17.70
C PRO A 108 0.95 -6.83 19.18
N GLN A 109 2.21 -6.64 19.62
CA GLN A 109 2.51 -6.27 21.01
C GLN A 109 1.97 -4.88 21.36
N ARG A 110 2.10 -3.90 20.47
CA ARG A 110 1.55 -2.55 20.68
C ARG A 110 0.03 -2.54 20.70
N VAL A 111 -0.60 -3.43 19.92
CA VAL A 111 -2.06 -3.61 19.96
C VAL A 111 -2.51 -4.16 21.31
N GLU A 112 -1.84 -5.21 21.83
CA GLU A 112 -2.15 -5.75 23.17
C GLU A 112 -1.97 -4.73 24.30
N ASN A 113 -0.98 -3.84 24.15
CA ASN A 113 -0.74 -2.76 25.10
C ASN A 113 -1.73 -1.58 24.97
N GLY A 114 -2.61 -1.57 23.96
CA GLY A 114 -3.49 -0.43 23.69
C GLY A 114 -2.80 0.79 23.07
N GLU A 115 -1.61 0.62 22.51
CA GLU A 115 -0.79 1.69 21.91
C GLU A 115 -0.98 1.80 20.39
N MET A 116 -1.72 0.87 19.78
CA MET A 116 -1.96 0.76 18.36
C MET A 116 -3.37 0.21 18.12
N LEU A 117 -4.04 0.68 17.06
CA LEU A 117 -5.32 0.14 16.64
C LEU A 117 -5.16 -1.31 16.14
N SER A 118 -6.14 -2.16 16.42
CA SER A 118 -6.17 -3.50 15.84
C SER A 118 -6.55 -3.46 14.35
N ILE A 119 -6.31 -4.56 13.65
CA ILE A 119 -6.75 -4.73 12.25
C ILE A 119 -8.26 -4.52 12.15
N ALA A 120 -9.02 -5.13 13.07
CA ALA A 120 -10.48 -5.04 13.10
C ALA A 120 -10.97 -3.59 13.31
N ASP A 121 -10.33 -2.82 14.20
CA ASP A 121 -10.68 -1.41 14.41
C ASP A 121 -10.48 -0.58 13.13
N VAL A 122 -9.37 -0.81 12.42
CA VAL A 122 -9.09 -0.08 11.16
C VAL A 122 -10.05 -0.50 10.06
N GLU A 123 -10.34 -1.80 9.92
CA GLU A 123 -11.32 -2.31 8.95
C GLU A 123 -12.73 -1.77 9.22
N GLU A 124 -13.14 -1.70 10.48
CA GLU A 124 -14.44 -1.15 10.87
C GLU A 124 -14.56 0.33 10.51
N VAL A 125 -13.53 1.13 10.80
CA VAL A 125 -13.55 2.57 10.52
C VAL A 125 -13.51 2.86 9.02
N LEU A 126 -12.66 2.15 8.25
CA LEU A 126 -12.47 2.43 6.83
C LEU A 126 -13.42 1.66 5.91
N GLY A 127 -14.10 0.64 6.41
CA GLY A 127 -14.97 -0.21 5.57
C GLY A 127 -14.24 -0.99 4.49
N LEU A 128 -12.92 -1.21 4.66
CA LEU A 128 -12.07 -1.89 3.68
C LEU A 128 -11.64 -3.26 4.17
N LYS A 129 -11.48 -4.19 3.23
CA LYS A 129 -10.82 -5.47 3.51
C LYS A 129 -9.31 -5.32 3.49
N THR A 130 -8.64 -5.92 4.46
CA THR A 130 -7.18 -5.94 4.55
C THR A 130 -6.60 -6.84 3.46
N LEU A 131 -5.79 -6.23 2.59
CA LEU A 131 -4.98 -6.91 1.58
C LEU A 131 -3.74 -7.54 2.18
N GLY A 132 -3.12 -6.85 3.14
CA GLY A 132 -1.89 -7.30 3.79
C GLY A 132 -1.58 -6.56 5.07
N VAL A 133 -0.77 -7.20 5.91
CA VAL A 133 -0.26 -6.63 7.16
C VAL A 133 1.26 -6.76 7.15
N VAL A 134 1.96 -5.65 7.01
CA VAL A 134 3.41 -5.59 7.02
C VAL A 134 3.87 -5.24 8.44
N PRO A 135 4.63 -6.13 9.09
CA PRO A 135 5.10 -5.90 10.45
C PRO A 135 6.10 -4.74 10.53
N GLU A 136 6.19 -4.10 11.68
CA GLU A 136 7.29 -3.19 11.98
C GLU A 136 8.61 -3.96 11.92
N SER A 137 9.53 -3.54 11.04
CA SER A 137 10.78 -4.25 10.80
C SER A 137 11.93 -3.29 10.49
N GLY A 138 13.08 -3.53 11.11
CA GLY A 138 14.33 -2.86 10.78
C GLY A 138 14.83 -3.18 9.36
N ASP A 139 14.40 -4.30 8.78
CA ASP A 139 14.81 -4.73 7.43
C ASP A 139 14.33 -3.76 6.36
N VAL A 140 13.14 -3.16 6.54
CA VAL A 140 12.62 -2.13 5.63
C VAL A 140 13.56 -0.92 5.57
N LEU A 141 14.02 -0.44 6.74
CA LEU A 141 14.97 0.66 6.81
C LEU A 141 16.33 0.27 6.20
N ASN A 142 16.81 -0.92 6.53
CA ASN A 142 18.07 -1.44 6.02
C ASN A 142 18.05 -1.59 4.49
N ALA A 143 16.99 -2.13 3.93
CA ALA A 143 16.80 -2.29 2.49
C ALA A 143 16.72 -0.91 1.81
N SER A 144 15.95 0.03 2.37
CA SER A 144 15.84 1.39 1.87
C SER A 144 17.20 2.11 1.84
N ASN A 145 18.01 1.99 2.90
CA ASN A 145 19.35 2.58 2.95
C ASN A 145 20.32 1.98 1.90
N LYS A 146 20.08 0.74 1.47
CA LYS A 146 20.83 0.07 0.39
C LYS A 146 20.29 0.39 -1.00
N GLY A 147 19.14 1.07 -1.10
CA GLY A 147 18.42 1.30 -2.35
C GLY A 147 17.84 0.01 -2.96
N GLU A 148 17.50 -0.96 -2.12
CA GLU A 148 16.91 -2.24 -2.52
C GLU A 148 15.49 -2.38 -1.94
N PRO A 149 14.51 -2.90 -2.73
CA PRO A 149 13.19 -3.20 -2.19
C PRO A 149 13.27 -4.36 -1.19
N VAL A 150 12.65 -4.22 -0.01
CA VAL A 150 12.66 -5.26 1.03
C VAL A 150 12.01 -6.58 0.59
N ILE A 151 11.11 -6.56 -0.38
CA ILE A 151 10.49 -7.75 -0.97
C ILE A 151 11.52 -8.70 -1.63
N MET A 152 12.70 -8.19 -1.96
CA MET A 152 13.79 -9.01 -2.51
C MET A 152 14.53 -9.84 -1.44
N ASP A 153 14.28 -9.56 -0.18
CA ASP A 153 14.78 -10.33 0.96
C ASP A 153 13.71 -11.32 1.40
N GLY A 154 13.78 -12.54 0.88
CA GLY A 154 12.84 -13.62 1.19
C GLY A 154 12.89 -14.10 2.65
N GLU A 155 13.94 -13.77 3.40
CA GLU A 155 14.07 -14.08 4.83
C GLU A 155 13.43 -13.01 5.72
N SER A 156 13.23 -11.80 5.19
CA SER A 156 12.59 -10.72 5.93
C SER A 156 11.08 -10.95 6.08
N ASN A 157 10.57 -10.84 7.31
CA ASN A 157 9.12 -10.90 7.57
C ASN A 157 8.36 -9.80 6.81
N ALA A 158 8.93 -8.61 6.69
CA ALA A 158 8.34 -7.54 5.91
C ALA A 158 8.35 -7.86 4.41
N GLY A 159 9.44 -8.43 3.88
CA GLY A 159 9.53 -8.88 2.49
C GLY A 159 8.46 -9.91 2.16
N GLN A 160 8.32 -10.93 3.01
CA GLN A 160 7.29 -11.96 2.89
C GLN A 160 5.86 -11.39 2.98
N ALA A 161 5.63 -10.41 3.85
CA ALA A 161 4.32 -9.78 3.99
C ALA A 161 3.92 -8.98 2.73
N TYR A 162 4.87 -8.30 2.09
CA TYR A 162 4.63 -7.64 0.81
C TYR A 162 4.36 -8.65 -0.31
N ASP A 163 5.09 -9.76 -0.38
CA ASP A 163 4.86 -10.84 -1.35
C ASP A 163 3.44 -11.42 -1.21
N ASP A 164 3.02 -11.72 0.01
CA ASP A 164 1.67 -12.20 0.30
C ASP A 164 0.58 -11.18 -0.08
N ALA A 165 0.83 -9.89 0.15
CA ALA A 165 -0.12 -8.85 -0.22
C ALA A 165 -0.27 -8.73 -1.75
N VAL A 166 0.85 -8.80 -2.48
CA VAL A 166 0.83 -8.81 -3.95
C VAL A 166 0.12 -10.07 -4.48
N ALA A 167 0.41 -11.25 -3.93
CA ALA A 167 -0.25 -12.48 -4.32
C ALA A 167 -1.79 -12.39 -4.15
N ARG A 168 -2.27 -11.83 -3.02
CA ARG A 168 -3.71 -11.60 -2.81
C ARG A 168 -4.28 -10.56 -3.76
N LEU A 169 -3.55 -9.50 -4.09
CA LEU A 169 -3.98 -8.51 -5.09
C LEU A 169 -4.19 -9.15 -6.46
N LEU A 170 -3.38 -10.16 -6.79
CA LEU A 170 -3.46 -10.94 -8.02
C LEU A 170 -4.51 -12.07 -7.95
N GLY A 171 -5.19 -12.25 -6.82
CA GLY A 171 -6.28 -13.20 -6.65
C GLY A 171 -5.86 -14.56 -6.06
N GLU A 172 -4.62 -14.70 -5.60
CA GLU A 172 -4.19 -15.90 -4.89
C GLU A 172 -4.73 -15.92 -3.46
N ASP A 173 -5.09 -17.10 -2.97
CA ASP A 173 -5.43 -17.30 -1.56
C ASP A 173 -4.13 -17.50 -0.74
N ARG A 174 -3.79 -16.50 0.04
CA ARG A 174 -2.62 -16.52 0.94
C ARG A 174 -3.05 -16.22 2.37
N PRO A 175 -2.57 -16.98 3.38
CA PRO A 175 -2.90 -16.71 4.78
C PRO A 175 -2.36 -15.36 5.23
N MET A 176 -3.08 -14.68 6.14
CA MET A 176 -2.61 -13.43 6.75
C MET A 176 -1.59 -13.76 7.84
N ARG A 177 -0.33 -13.40 7.62
CA ARG A 177 0.77 -13.63 8.57
C ARG A 177 1.06 -12.39 9.41
N PHE A 178 1.85 -12.55 10.45
CA PHE A 178 2.39 -11.47 11.30
C PHE A 178 1.31 -10.63 12.05
N THR A 179 0.13 -11.22 12.25
CA THR A 179 -1.01 -10.53 12.90
C THR A 179 -1.09 -10.81 14.39
N THR A 180 -0.36 -11.79 14.88
CA THR A 180 -0.37 -12.22 16.28
C THR A 180 1.04 -12.28 16.85
N ILE A 181 1.15 -12.20 18.18
CA ILE A 181 2.44 -12.40 18.85
C ILE A 181 2.85 -13.87 18.69
N GLU A 182 4.02 -14.09 18.12
CA GLU A 182 4.64 -15.41 18.15
C GLU A 182 4.92 -15.78 19.62
N LYS A 183 4.20 -16.74 20.15
CA LYS A 183 4.56 -17.36 21.44
C LYS A 183 5.86 -18.10 21.21
N LYS A 184 7.00 -17.47 21.55
CA LYS A 184 8.29 -18.20 21.66
C LYS A 184 8.02 -19.44 22.49
N GLY A 185 8.13 -20.62 21.88
CA GLY A 185 7.80 -21.87 22.51
C GLY A 185 8.51 -22.00 23.86
N PHE A 186 7.77 -22.39 24.87
CA PHE A 186 8.24 -22.58 26.26
C PHE A 186 9.47 -23.49 26.37
N PHE A 187 9.77 -24.24 25.31
CA PHE A 187 10.87 -25.20 25.22
C PHE A 187 12.26 -24.59 24.98
N SER A 188 12.36 -23.36 24.44
CA SER A 188 13.67 -22.73 24.23
C SER A 188 14.32 -22.22 25.54
N LYS A 189 13.55 -22.07 26.62
CA LYS A 189 14.06 -21.70 27.95
C LYS A 189 14.53 -22.90 28.78
N LEU A 190 14.20 -24.15 28.39
CA LEU A 190 14.57 -25.33 29.14
C LEU A 190 15.86 -26.01 28.64
N PHE A 191 16.33 -25.68 27.45
CA PHE A 191 17.50 -26.31 26.84
C PHE A 191 18.60 -25.35 26.38
N GLY A 192 18.55 -24.08 26.77
CA GLY A 192 19.58 -23.06 26.52
C GLY A 192 20.27 -22.68 27.81
N GLY A 193 21.13 -23.58 28.29
CA GLY A 193 22.12 -23.35 29.34
C GLY A 193 23.52 -23.43 28.76
#